data_9715f100d0e9802551bfb18970a5e848
#
_entry.id   9715f100d0e9802551bfb18970a5e848
#
_cell.length_a   1.000
_cell.length_b   1.000
_cell.length_c   1.000
_cell.angle_alpha   90.00
_cell.angle_beta   90.00
_cell.angle_gamma   90.00
#
_symmetry.space_group_name_H-M   'P 1'
#
loop_
_entity.id
_entity.type
_entity.pdbx_description
1 polymer ?
#
loop_
_entity_poly.entity_id
_entity_poly.type
_entity_poly.pdbx_seq_one_letter_code
_entity_poly.pdbx_strand_id
1 'polypeptide(L)'
;MDRELTFRDANESDAADLAEIGRDTFVETFGHLYPPQDLKDYLEDTYSVERMKADLADPEVEVRVAFSGKRMVAYCKIGPCKLPIDTGPEPALELHRVYVYQARQGVGAGRILLSWAIERARRRGARNLFLGVWESNDRAIAMYESRGFEKVGGYQFRVGETLDNEYIMRLRLA
;
A
#
# COMPACT_ATOMS: atom_id res chain seq x y z
N MET A 1 10.93 24.92 -5.20
CA MET A 1 11.24 24.78 -3.76
C MET A 1 10.64 23.49 -3.25
N ASP A 2 11.48 22.58 -2.86
CA ASP A 2 10.99 21.35 -2.22
C ASP A 2 10.51 21.70 -0.82
N ARG A 3 9.20 21.63 -0.63
CA ARG A 3 8.63 21.77 0.70
C ARG A 3 8.94 20.51 1.49
N GLU A 4 9.37 20.70 2.73
CA GLU A 4 9.58 19.60 3.66
C GLU A 4 8.33 18.72 3.78
N LEU A 5 8.53 17.41 3.80
CA LEU A 5 7.44 16.46 3.98
C LEU A 5 7.05 16.38 5.45
N THR A 6 5.76 16.33 5.72
CA THR A 6 5.21 16.05 7.04
C THR A 6 4.45 14.74 7.02
N PHE A 7 4.54 13.97 8.10
CA PHE A 7 3.94 12.65 8.24
C PHE A 7 3.04 12.62 9.46
N ARG A 8 1.87 12.01 9.32
CA ARG A 8 0.95 11.79 10.44
C ARG A 8 0.02 10.60 10.18
N ASP A 9 -0.65 10.15 11.21
CA ASP A 9 -1.72 9.18 11.06
C ASP A 9 -2.91 9.84 10.35
N ALA A 10 -3.55 9.08 9.47
CA ALA A 10 -4.77 9.52 8.81
C ALA A 10 -5.95 9.52 9.79
N ASN A 11 -6.92 10.39 9.52
CA ASN A 11 -8.19 10.45 10.23
C ASN A 11 -9.35 10.51 9.24
N GLU A 12 -10.58 10.46 9.74
CA GLU A 12 -11.77 10.39 8.87
C GLU A 12 -11.88 11.55 7.87
N SER A 13 -11.34 12.72 8.20
CA SER A 13 -11.35 13.86 7.29
C SER A 13 -10.43 13.69 6.08
N ASP A 14 -9.56 12.70 6.09
CA ASP A 14 -8.65 12.40 4.99
C ASP A 14 -9.25 11.48 3.91
N ALA A 15 -10.48 11.00 4.10
CA ALA A 15 -11.07 9.98 3.22
C ALA A 15 -11.12 10.40 1.75
N ALA A 16 -11.50 11.65 1.46
CA ALA A 16 -11.58 12.16 0.09
C ALA A 16 -10.19 12.24 -0.56
N ASP A 17 -9.20 12.75 0.15
CA ASP A 17 -7.83 12.83 -0.34
C ASP A 17 -7.21 11.44 -0.54
N LEU A 18 -7.50 10.49 0.35
CA LEU A 18 -7.06 9.11 0.21
C LEU A 18 -7.68 8.43 -1.01
N ALA A 19 -8.96 8.66 -1.27
CA ALA A 19 -9.61 8.13 -2.47
C ALA A 19 -8.97 8.70 -3.74
N GLU A 20 -8.67 9.99 -3.77
CA GLU A 20 -8.00 10.64 -4.91
C GLU A 20 -6.60 10.10 -5.13
N ILE A 21 -5.75 10.12 -4.10
CA ILE A 21 -4.37 9.63 -4.25
C ILE A 21 -4.32 8.14 -4.55
N GLY A 22 -5.21 7.35 -3.98
CA GLY A 22 -5.32 5.92 -4.28
C GLY A 22 -5.59 5.67 -5.76
N ARG A 23 -6.58 6.35 -6.32
CA ARG A 23 -6.89 6.26 -7.75
C ARG A 23 -5.73 6.73 -8.62
N ASP A 24 -5.21 7.92 -8.34
CA ASP A 24 -4.16 8.53 -9.15
C ASP A 24 -2.88 7.68 -9.18
N THR A 25 -2.42 7.22 -8.03
CA THR A 25 -1.19 6.41 -7.96
C THR A 25 -1.38 5.02 -8.56
N PHE A 26 -2.57 4.43 -8.44
CA PHE A 26 -2.89 3.18 -9.12
C PHE A 26 -2.83 3.35 -10.64
N VAL A 27 -3.45 4.41 -11.17
CA VAL A 27 -3.43 4.71 -12.61
C VAL A 27 -2.02 4.97 -13.10
N GLU A 28 -1.21 5.73 -12.36
CA GLU A 28 0.19 6.00 -12.72
C GLU A 28 1.00 4.70 -12.91
N THR A 29 0.77 3.71 -12.05
CA THR A 29 1.53 2.47 -12.07
C THR A 29 0.92 1.40 -12.97
N PHE A 30 -0.40 1.24 -12.95
CA PHE A 30 -1.11 0.10 -13.52
C PHE A 30 -2.12 0.45 -14.61
N GLY A 31 -2.45 1.73 -14.79
CA GLY A 31 -3.55 2.14 -15.67
C GLY A 31 -3.43 1.65 -17.11
N HIS A 32 -2.21 1.53 -17.62
CA HIS A 32 -1.95 1.06 -18.98
C HIS A 32 -2.17 -0.45 -19.17
N LEU A 33 -2.33 -1.22 -18.10
CA LEU A 33 -2.48 -2.68 -18.14
C LEU A 33 -3.92 -3.13 -18.41
N TYR A 34 -4.90 -2.26 -18.21
CA TYR A 34 -6.31 -2.65 -18.18
C TYR A 34 -7.15 -1.94 -19.22
N PRO A 35 -8.21 -2.60 -19.75
CA PRO A 35 -9.22 -1.93 -20.56
C PRO A 35 -9.84 -0.77 -19.77
N PRO A 36 -10.15 0.38 -20.43
CA PRO A 36 -10.64 1.58 -19.74
C PRO A 36 -11.87 1.35 -18.84
N GLN A 37 -12.82 0.53 -19.29
CA GLN A 37 -14.03 0.27 -18.50
C GLN A 37 -13.72 -0.56 -17.25
N ASP A 38 -12.89 -1.59 -17.40
CA ASP A 38 -12.49 -2.43 -16.26
C ASP A 38 -11.71 -1.63 -15.22
N LEU A 39 -10.82 -0.76 -15.69
CA LEU A 39 -10.07 0.14 -14.81
C LEU A 39 -11.02 1.09 -14.06
N LYS A 40 -11.96 1.70 -14.77
CA LYS A 40 -12.93 2.61 -14.15
C LYS A 40 -13.74 1.90 -13.06
N ASP A 41 -14.28 0.74 -13.36
CA ASP A 41 -15.10 -0.05 -12.42
C ASP A 41 -14.28 -0.44 -11.18
N TYR A 42 -13.03 -0.88 -11.38
CA TYR A 42 -12.13 -1.22 -10.28
C TYR A 42 -11.83 -0.01 -9.38
N LEU A 43 -11.54 1.16 -9.98
CA LEU A 43 -11.22 2.36 -9.23
C LEU A 43 -12.43 2.87 -8.42
N GLU A 44 -13.62 2.83 -9.00
CA GLU A 44 -14.85 3.24 -8.33
C GLU A 44 -15.18 2.34 -7.14
N ASP A 45 -14.95 1.04 -7.27
CA ASP A 45 -15.19 0.09 -6.18
C ASP A 45 -14.11 0.16 -5.10
N THR A 46 -12.84 0.18 -5.49
CA THR A 46 -11.71 0.03 -4.56
C THR A 46 -11.35 1.34 -3.86
N TYR A 47 -11.43 2.48 -4.57
CA TYR A 47 -10.99 3.79 -4.09
C TYR A 47 -12.13 4.78 -3.98
N SER A 48 -13.29 4.34 -3.51
CA SER A 48 -14.39 5.23 -3.17
C SER A 48 -14.13 5.92 -1.82
N VAL A 49 -14.76 7.06 -1.61
CA VAL A 49 -14.70 7.77 -0.33
C VAL A 49 -15.29 6.89 0.78
N GLU A 50 -16.35 6.15 0.51
CA GLU A 50 -17.00 5.23 1.45
C GLU A 50 -16.04 4.12 1.89
N ARG A 51 -15.26 3.55 0.96
CA ARG A 51 -14.24 2.55 1.28
C ARG A 51 -13.14 3.13 2.16
N MET A 52 -12.70 4.35 1.88
CA MET A 52 -11.68 5.02 2.69
C MET A 52 -12.21 5.31 4.09
N LYS A 53 -13.45 5.75 4.23
CA LYS A 53 -14.09 5.95 5.53
C LYS A 53 -14.19 4.65 6.32
N ALA A 54 -14.55 3.55 5.67
CA ALA A 54 -14.62 2.24 6.31
C ALA A 54 -13.25 1.79 6.82
N ASP A 55 -12.20 1.95 6.02
CA ASP A 55 -10.83 1.64 6.42
C ASP A 55 -10.40 2.48 7.62
N LEU A 56 -10.68 3.78 7.60
CA LEU A 56 -10.29 4.69 8.68
C LEU A 56 -11.07 4.45 9.98
N ALA A 57 -12.27 3.88 9.88
CA ALA A 57 -13.09 3.51 11.03
C ALA A 57 -12.75 2.12 11.60
N ASP A 58 -12.03 1.28 10.84
CA ASP A 58 -11.66 -0.06 11.28
C ASP A 58 -10.49 0.00 12.27
N PRO A 59 -10.67 -0.48 13.52
CA PRO A 59 -9.60 -0.43 14.52
C PRO A 59 -8.40 -1.33 14.19
N GLU A 60 -8.55 -2.30 13.27
CA GLU A 60 -7.47 -3.17 12.85
C GLU A 60 -6.63 -2.61 11.70
N VAL A 61 -7.10 -1.53 11.08
CA VAL A 61 -6.46 -0.87 9.94
C VAL A 61 -5.80 0.42 10.40
N GLU A 62 -4.57 0.66 9.97
CA GLU A 62 -3.86 1.91 10.22
C GLU A 62 -3.34 2.48 8.91
N VAL A 63 -3.53 3.77 8.74
CA VAL A 63 -3.11 4.52 7.56
C VAL A 63 -2.21 5.67 7.99
N ARG A 64 -1.04 5.77 7.36
CA ARG A 64 -0.09 6.87 7.55
C ARG A 64 -0.01 7.68 6.27
N VAL A 65 -0.05 8.99 6.38
CA VAL A 65 -0.06 9.92 5.24
C VAL A 65 1.13 10.86 5.28
N ALA A 66 1.56 11.27 4.10
CA ALA A 66 2.62 12.26 3.93
C ALA A 66 2.11 13.45 3.13
N PHE A 67 2.44 14.63 3.58
CA PHE A 67 2.03 15.90 2.97
C PHE A 67 3.24 16.73 2.55
N SER A 68 3.12 17.42 1.43
CA SER A 68 3.97 18.53 1.05
C SER A 68 3.12 19.80 1.12
N GLY A 69 3.29 20.58 2.18
CA GLY A 69 2.36 21.66 2.50
C GLY A 69 0.98 21.08 2.82
N LYS A 70 -0.04 21.50 2.08
CA LYS A 70 -1.43 21.02 2.24
C LYS A 70 -1.79 19.84 1.33
N ARG A 71 -0.88 19.42 0.46
CA ARG A 71 -1.16 18.35 -0.51
C ARG A 71 -0.66 17.01 0.00
N MET A 72 -1.56 16.03 0.03
CA MET A 72 -1.19 14.63 0.28
C MET A 72 -0.39 14.11 -0.91
N VAL A 73 0.81 13.59 -0.65
CA VAL A 73 1.72 13.14 -1.71
C VAL A 73 2.05 11.65 -1.63
N ALA A 74 1.78 11.03 -0.50
CA ALA A 74 2.03 9.60 -0.29
C ALA A 74 1.18 9.06 0.86
N TYR A 75 0.99 7.74 0.87
CA TYR A 75 0.36 7.07 2.00
C TYR A 75 0.76 5.61 2.08
N CYS A 76 0.59 5.01 3.25
CA CYS A 76 0.64 3.57 3.42
C CYS A 76 -0.48 3.08 4.32
N LYS A 77 -0.82 1.80 4.16
CA LYS A 77 -1.89 1.14 4.89
C LYS A 77 -1.42 -0.23 5.36
N ILE A 78 -1.62 -0.52 6.64
CA ILE A 78 -1.41 -1.84 7.23
C ILE A 78 -2.69 -2.35 7.88
N GLY A 79 -2.84 -3.66 7.94
CA GLY A 79 -4.00 -4.28 8.54
C GLY A 79 -3.91 -5.81 8.52
N PRO A 80 -5.02 -6.51 8.80
CA PRO A 80 -5.05 -7.97 8.73
C PRO A 80 -4.61 -8.48 7.36
N CYS A 81 -3.90 -9.62 7.35
CA CYS A 81 -3.45 -10.24 6.10
C CYS A 81 -4.63 -10.85 5.35
N LYS A 82 -4.85 -10.39 4.11
CA LYS A 82 -5.90 -10.87 3.19
C LYS A 82 -5.34 -11.58 1.97
N LEU A 83 -4.02 -11.73 1.91
CA LEU A 83 -3.37 -12.44 0.81
C LEU A 83 -3.68 -13.93 0.85
N PRO A 84 -3.78 -14.60 -0.33
CA PRO A 84 -4.07 -16.03 -0.42
C PRO A 84 -2.84 -16.87 -0.09
N ILE A 85 -2.42 -16.83 1.16
CA ILE A 85 -1.27 -17.57 1.68
C ILE A 85 -1.56 -18.02 3.11
N ASP A 86 -1.04 -19.18 3.48
CA ASP A 86 -1.03 -19.61 4.87
C ASP A 86 0.01 -18.78 5.63
N THR A 87 -0.46 -17.97 6.58
CA THR A 87 0.39 -17.10 7.39
C THR A 87 1.04 -17.83 8.57
N GLY A 88 0.67 -19.10 8.80
CA GLY A 88 1.14 -19.89 9.92
C GLY A 88 0.50 -19.50 11.26
N PRO A 89 0.98 -20.07 12.39
CA PRO A 89 0.39 -19.85 13.70
C PRO A 89 0.80 -18.52 14.36
N GLU A 90 1.83 -17.86 13.85
CA GLU A 90 2.32 -16.61 14.45
C GLU A 90 1.50 -15.41 13.99
N PRO A 91 1.33 -14.37 14.82
CA PRO A 91 0.62 -13.16 14.44
C PRO A 91 1.21 -12.52 13.18
N ALA A 92 0.36 -12.19 12.22
CA ALA A 92 0.76 -11.62 10.95
C ALA A 92 -0.10 -10.40 10.60
N LEU A 93 0.52 -9.43 9.95
CA LEU A 93 -0.16 -8.29 9.32
C LEU A 93 0.23 -8.21 7.86
N GLU A 94 -0.51 -7.42 7.10
CA GLU A 94 -0.21 -7.11 5.71
C GLU A 94 0.06 -5.63 5.54
N LEU A 95 1.11 -5.31 4.80
CA LEU A 95 1.32 -4.00 4.23
C LEU A 95 0.49 -3.95 2.94
N HIS A 96 -0.71 -3.37 3.03
CA HIS A 96 -1.64 -3.37 1.91
C HIS A 96 -1.20 -2.44 0.79
N ARG A 97 -0.64 -1.27 1.14
CA ARG A 97 -0.25 -0.24 0.17
C ARG A 97 0.87 0.63 0.72
N VAL A 98 1.81 0.96 -0.18
CA VAL A 98 2.75 2.07 -0.05
C VAL A 98 2.77 2.75 -1.40
N TYR A 99 2.14 3.91 -1.52
CA TYR A 99 2.05 4.63 -2.78
C TYR A 99 2.52 6.06 -2.63
N VAL A 100 3.32 6.49 -3.60
CA VAL A 100 3.87 7.84 -3.70
C VAL A 100 3.58 8.33 -5.12
N TYR A 101 3.06 9.55 -5.27
CA TYR A 101 2.95 10.15 -6.60
C TYR A 101 4.28 10.11 -7.32
N GLN A 102 4.31 9.77 -8.62
CA GLN A 102 5.54 9.67 -9.40
C GLN A 102 6.37 10.93 -9.34
N ALA A 103 5.72 12.10 -9.40
CA ALA A 103 6.39 13.39 -9.29
C ALA A 103 7.11 13.61 -7.94
N ARG A 104 6.82 12.79 -6.94
CA ARG A 104 7.40 12.88 -5.59
C ARG A 104 8.23 11.67 -5.19
N GLN A 105 8.42 10.73 -6.10
CA GLN A 105 9.31 9.59 -5.86
C GLN A 105 10.77 10.06 -5.82
N GLY A 106 11.60 9.34 -5.05
CA GLY A 106 13.02 9.65 -4.91
C GLY A 106 13.37 10.62 -3.79
N VAL A 107 12.38 11.20 -3.08
CA VAL A 107 12.61 12.11 -1.94
C VAL A 107 12.52 11.42 -0.57
N GLY A 108 12.38 10.08 -0.56
CA GLY A 108 12.42 9.28 0.65
C GLY A 108 11.08 9.02 1.32
N ALA A 109 9.96 9.53 0.79
CA ALA A 109 8.63 9.33 1.39
C ALA A 109 8.27 7.85 1.53
N GLY A 110 8.48 7.06 0.49
CA GLY A 110 8.21 5.61 0.51
C GLY A 110 9.02 4.87 1.56
N ARG A 111 10.29 5.21 1.72
CA ARG A 111 11.16 4.61 2.73
C ARG A 111 10.72 4.95 4.15
N ILE A 112 10.33 6.19 4.39
CA ILE A 112 9.85 6.64 5.69
C ILE A 112 8.54 5.93 6.04
N LEU A 113 7.61 5.84 5.10
CA LEU A 113 6.34 5.14 5.28
C LEU A 113 6.56 3.64 5.52
N LEU A 114 7.45 3.02 4.75
CA LEU A 114 7.78 1.60 4.95
C LEU A 114 8.40 1.35 6.31
N SER A 115 9.31 2.22 6.76
CA SER A 115 9.91 2.14 8.10
C SER A 115 8.86 2.25 9.19
N TRP A 116 7.92 3.18 9.05
CA TRP A 116 6.80 3.31 9.96
C TRP A 116 5.95 2.04 9.99
N ALA A 117 5.61 1.47 8.84
CA ALA A 117 4.79 0.27 8.74
C ALA A 117 5.44 -0.94 9.42
N ILE A 118 6.74 -1.14 9.21
CA ILE A 118 7.51 -2.21 9.83
C ILE A 118 7.53 -2.06 11.35
N GLU A 119 7.84 -0.87 11.84
CA GLU A 119 7.88 -0.59 13.27
C GLU A 119 6.49 -0.72 13.91
N ARG A 120 5.47 -0.23 13.23
CA ARG A 120 4.09 -0.31 13.73
C ARG A 120 3.59 -1.75 13.80
N ALA A 121 3.89 -2.56 12.78
CA ALA A 121 3.55 -3.98 12.79
C ALA A 121 4.23 -4.69 13.96
N ARG A 122 5.52 -4.39 14.20
CA ARG A 122 6.28 -4.93 15.32
C ARG A 122 5.65 -4.55 16.66
N ARG A 123 5.26 -3.30 16.85
CA ARG A 123 4.60 -2.83 18.08
C ARG A 123 3.24 -3.46 18.31
N ARG A 124 2.53 -3.82 17.24
CA ARG A 124 1.26 -4.54 17.34
C ARG A 124 1.43 -6.03 17.64
N GLY A 125 2.65 -6.49 17.81
CA GLY A 125 2.94 -7.89 18.14
C GLY A 125 3.01 -8.81 16.94
N ALA A 126 2.98 -8.30 15.71
CA ALA A 126 3.14 -9.14 14.53
C ALA A 126 4.55 -9.73 14.49
N ARG A 127 4.62 -11.00 14.09
CA ARG A 127 5.90 -11.71 13.88
C ARG A 127 6.26 -11.76 12.42
N ASN A 128 5.30 -11.56 11.55
CA ASN A 128 5.48 -11.51 10.10
C ASN A 128 4.68 -10.37 9.50
N LEU A 129 5.28 -9.68 8.54
CA LEU A 129 4.62 -8.68 7.73
C LEU A 129 4.67 -9.15 6.26
N PHE A 130 3.48 -9.33 5.68
CA PHE A 130 3.33 -9.77 4.30
C PHE A 130 2.96 -8.60 3.39
N LEU A 131 3.26 -8.72 2.13
CA LEU A 131 2.80 -7.80 1.08
C LEU A 131 2.64 -8.54 -0.25
N GLY A 132 1.78 -8.00 -1.12
CA GLY A 132 1.69 -8.39 -2.52
C GLY A 132 2.34 -7.30 -3.38
N VAL A 133 3.05 -7.70 -4.42
CA VAL A 133 3.70 -6.78 -5.35
C VAL A 133 3.66 -7.34 -6.77
N TRP A 134 3.30 -6.49 -7.74
CA TRP A 134 3.32 -6.86 -9.15
C TRP A 134 4.71 -7.34 -9.56
N GLU A 135 4.77 -8.48 -10.27
CA GLU A 135 6.05 -9.13 -10.61
C GLU A 135 6.99 -8.26 -11.46
N SER A 136 6.44 -7.31 -12.20
CA SER A 136 7.21 -6.40 -13.05
C SER A 136 7.53 -5.06 -12.39
N ASN A 137 7.15 -4.88 -11.13
CA ASN A 137 7.47 -3.66 -10.38
C ASN A 137 8.85 -3.79 -9.71
N ASP A 138 9.89 -3.77 -10.55
CA ASP A 138 11.28 -4.01 -10.13
C ASP A 138 11.74 -3.02 -9.05
N ARG A 139 11.31 -1.76 -9.15
CA ARG A 139 11.67 -0.72 -8.19
C ARG A 139 11.11 -1.02 -6.79
N ALA A 140 9.85 -1.39 -6.71
CA ALA A 140 9.21 -1.73 -5.44
C ALA A 140 9.82 -3.02 -4.86
N ILE A 141 10.01 -4.04 -5.69
CA ILE A 141 10.62 -5.30 -5.27
C ILE A 141 12.01 -5.07 -4.68
N ALA A 142 12.86 -4.27 -5.36
CA ALA A 142 14.19 -3.93 -4.86
C ALA A 142 14.14 -3.19 -3.53
N MET A 143 13.20 -2.28 -3.36
CA MET A 143 13.00 -1.56 -2.09
C MET A 143 12.65 -2.53 -0.96
N TYR A 144 11.72 -3.44 -1.20
CA TYR A 144 11.31 -4.44 -0.20
C TYR A 144 12.44 -5.41 0.13
N GLU A 145 13.14 -5.92 -0.89
CA GLU A 145 14.29 -6.82 -0.68
C GLU A 145 15.39 -6.15 0.14
N SER A 146 15.64 -4.84 -0.10
CA SER A 146 16.62 -4.07 0.68
C SER A 146 16.30 -3.98 2.16
N ARG A 147 15.03 -4.20 2.52
CA ARG A 147 14.57 -4.18 3.92
C ARG A 147 14.43 -5.58 4.51
N GLY A 148 14.79 -6.62 3.77
CA GLY A 148 14.79 -8.00 4.25
C GLY A 148 13.55 -8.81 3.88
N PHE A 149 12.65 -8.26 3.07
CA PHE A 149 11.52 -9.03 2.54
C PHE A 149 12.01 -10.10 1.56
N GLU A 150 11.40 -11.28 1.64
CA GLU A 150 11.71 -12.42 0.78
C GLU A 150 10.44 -12.88 0.07
N LYS A 151 10.58 -13.34 -1.18
CA LYS A 151 9.47 -13.94 -1.92
C LYS A 151 9.10 -15.28 -1.28
N VAL A 152 7.83 -15.44 -0.91
CA VAL A 152 7.32 -16.66 -0.28
C VAL A 152 6.16 -17.28 -1.05
N GLY A 153 5.65 -16.63 -2.08
CA GLY A 153 4.56 -17.14 -2.89
C GLY A 153 4.20 -16.21 -4.02
N GLY A 154 3.10 -16.51 -4.66
CA GLY A 154 2.55 -15.70 -5.74
C GLY A 154 1.06 -15.95 -5.90
N TYR A 155 0.39 -15.04 -6.58
CA TYR A 155 -1.02 -15.15 -6.89
C TYR A 155 -1.35 -14.29 -8.11
N GLN A 156 -2.58 -14.43 -8.61
CA GLN A 156 -3.08 -13.62 -9.70
C GLN A 156 -4.03 -12.55 -9.17
N PHE A 157 -3.72 -11.30 -9.51
CA PHE A 157 -4.55 -10.14 -9.21
C PHE A 157 -5.44 -9.84 -10.41
N ARG A 158 -6.73 -9.68 -10.17
CA ARG A 158 -7.72 -9.50 -11.23
C ARG A 158 -8.27 -8.08 -11.26
N VAL A 159 -8.27 -7.48 -12.46
CA VAL A 159 -9.03 -6.26 -12.78
C VAL A 159 -9.87 -6.58 -14.02
N GLY A 160 -11.20 -6.66 -13.86
CA GLY A 160 -12.07 -7.17 -14.91
C GLY A 160 -11.71 -8.60 -15.28
N GLU A 161 -11.35 -8.83 -16.55
CA GLU A 161 -10.88 -10.13 -17.04
C GLU A 161 -9.35 -10.23 -17.12
N THR A 162 -8.64 -9.13 -16.84
CA THR A 162 -7.18 -9.10 -16.86
C THR A 162 -6.62 -9.67 -15.57
N LEU A 163 -5.68 -10.60 -15.70
CA LEU A 163 -4.97 -11.23 -14.59
C LEU A 163 -3.50 -10.80 -14.60
N ASP A 164 -3.02 -10.26 -13.50
CA ASP A 164 -1.62 -9.93 -13.30
C ASP A 164 -1.00 -10.89 -12.31
N ASN A 165 0.24 -11.28 -12.55
CA ASN A 165 0.99 -12.08 -11.60
C ASN A 165 1.61 -11.18 -10.54
N GLU A 166 1.37 -11.51 -9.29
CA GLU A 166 1.97 -10.84 -8.15
C GLU A 166 2.79 -11.79 -7.30
N TYR A 167 3.88 -11.29 -6.73
CA TYR A 167 4.62 -12.00 -5.70
C TYR A 167 4.04 -11.69 -4.34
N ILE A 168 4.03 -12.68 -3.46
CA ILE A 168 3.82 -12.47 -2.03
C ILE A 168 5.19 -12.44 -1.38
N MET A 169 5.47 -11.39 -0.64
CA MET A 169 6.72 -11.22 0.10
C MET A 169 6.46 -11.18 1.60
N ARG A 170 7.43 -11.60 2.38
CA ARG A 170 7.36 -11.65 3.83
C ARG A 170 8.61 -11.07 4.47
N LEU A 171 8.41 -10.26 5.49
CA LEU A 171 9.46 -9.83 6.42
C LEU A 171 9.20 -10.46 7.78
N ARG A 172 10.18 -11.16 8.32
CA ARG A 172 10.14 -11.62 9.71
C ARG A 172 10.49 -10.47 10.63
N LEU A 173 9.63 -10.27 11.63
CA LEU A 173 9.80 -9.23 12.63
C LEU A 173 10.36 -9.88 13.91
N ALA A 174 11.52 -9.44 14.28
CA ALA A 174 12.17 -9.94 15.48
C ALA A 174 11.62 -9.31 16.75
#